data_348e5030f0054c24b78f747e02443e35
#
_entry.id   348e5030f0054c24b78f747e02443e35
#
_cell.length_a   1.000
_cell.length_b   1.000
_cell.length_c   1.000
_cell.angle_alpha   90.00
_cell.angle_beta   90.00
_cell.angle_gamma   90.00
#
_symmetry.space_group_name_H-M   'P 1'
#
loop_
_entity.id
_entity.type
_entity.pdbx_description
1 polymer ?
#
loop_
_entity_poly.entity_id
_entity_poly.type
_entity_poly.pdbx_seq_one_letter_code
_entity_poly.pdbx_strand_id
1 'polypeptide(L)'
;ETITHYETLFAHPLVEGITWWDMRDGEWLNAPAGLIRRDGSSKPAYDELMKRVKGEWWLLPVELKTDGNGEVKFAGFPGEYELSVDGDRKTFTVDKKSDTIEIHL
;
A
#
# COMPACT_ATOMS: atom_id res chain seq x y z
N GLU A 1 19.09 0.73 -5.46
CA GLU A 1 18.62 -0.21 -6.53
C GLU A 1 17.32 -0.91 -6.16
N THR A 2 17.26 -1.67 -5.06
CA THR A 2 16.04 -2.39 -4.61
C THR A 2 14.81 -1.48 -4.53
N ILE A 3 14.93 -0.33 -3.90
CA ILE A 3 13.82 0.62 -3.73
C ILE A 3 13.33 1.13 -5.07
N THR A 4 14.23 1.49 -5.98
CA THR A 4 13.87 1.95 -7.33
C THR A 4 13.09 0.90 -8.10
N HIS A 5 13.45 -0.38 -7.98
CA HIS A 5 12.70 -1.48 -8.58
C HIS A 5 11.27 -1.58 -8.01
N TYR A 6 11.13 -1.52 -6.70
CA TYR A 6 9.81 -1.56 -6.05
C TYR A 6 8.94 -0.36 -6.43
N GLU A 7 9.48 0.84 -6.45
CA GLU A 7 8.76 2.04 -6.86
C GLU A 7 8.30 1.96 -8.32
N THR A 8 9.17 1.48 -9.20
CA THR A 8 8.84 1.28 -10.62
C THR A 8 7.73 0.26 -10.81
N LEU A 9 7.83 -0.89 -10.13
CA LEU A 9 6.83 -1.95 -10.22
C LEU A 9 5.50 -1.54 -9.58
N PHE A 10 5.53 -0.87 -8.44
CA PHE A 10 4.33 -0.38 -7.76
C PHE A 10 3.57 0.65 -8.60
N ALA A 11 4.29 1.53 -9.29
CA ALA A 11 3.69 2.53 -10.17
C ALA A 11 3.15 1.95 -11.50
N HIS A 12 3.52 0.71 -11.85
CA HIS A 12 3.15 0.14 -13.14
C HIS A 12 1.72 -0.42 -13.11
N PRO A 13 0.83 0.01 -14.03
CA PRO A 13 -0.61 -0.30 -13.95
C PRO A 13 -0.96 -1.78 -14.14
N LEU A 14 -0.07 -2.59 -14.71
CA LEU A 14 -0.28 -4.02 -14.94
C LEU A 14 0.38 -4.92 -13.89
N VAL A 15 1.08 -4.35 -12.92
CA VAL A 15 1.67 -5.11 -11.82
C VAL A 15 0.65 -5.22 -10.68
N GLU A 16 0.30 -6.45 -10.32
CA GLU A 16 -0.69 -6.75 -9.28
C GLU A 16 -0.05 -7.19 -7.96
N GLY A 17 1.21 -7.54 -7.98
CA GLY A 17 1.93 -7.96 -6.77
C GLY A 17 3.43 -8.00 -6.96
N ILE A 18 4.15 -7.87 -5.88
CA ILE A 18 5.61 -7.95 -5.84
C ILE A 18 5.96 -8.92 -4.71
N THR A 19 6.71 -9.97 -5.05
CA THR A 19 7.19 -10.95 -4.08
C THR A 19 8.69 -10.90 -3.98
N TRP A 20 9.22 -10.74 -2.77
CA TRP A 20 10.62 -10.93 -2.50
C TRP A 20 10.89 -12.41 -2.23
N TRP A 21 11.87 -12.98 -2.91
CA TRP A 21 12.09 -14.43 -2.85
C TRP A 21 12.67 -14.91 -1.51
N ASP A 22 13.57 -14.16 -0.91
CA ASP A 22 14.33 -14.60 0.26
C ASP A 22 14.26 -13.56 1.40
N MET A 23 13.78 -13.95 2.57
CA MET A 23 13.68 -13.02 3.67
C MET A 23 15.01 -12.83 4.40
N ARG A 24 15.75 -13.93 4.64
CA ARG A 24 16.94 -13.92 5.46
C ARG A 24 18.16 -14.39 4.67
N ASP A 25 19.30 -13.75 4.91
CA ASP A 25 20.57 -14.17 4.30
C ASP A 25 20.91 -15.61 4.61
N GLY A 26 21.28 -16.34 3.59
CA GLY A 26 21.74 -17.71 3.68
C GLY A 26 20.67 -18.78 3.53
N GLU A 27 19.41 -18.42 3.41
CA GLU A 27 18.32 -19.37 3.19
C GLU A 27 18.34 -19.91 1.76
N TRP A 28 18.71 -19.09 0.80
CA TRP A 28 18.86 -19.51 -0.58
C TRP A 28 20.34 -19.60 -0.99
N LEU A 29 20.78 -20.79 -1.31
CA LEU A 29 22.16 -21.08 -1.75
C LEU A 29 23.26 -20.45 -0.90
N ASN A 30 22.98 -20.23 0.38
CA ASN A 30 23.89 -19.55 1.31
C ASN A 30 24.27 -18.12 0.88
N ALA A 31 23.50 -17.51 -0.02
CA ALA A 31 23.74 -16.18 -0.56
C ALA A 31 23.27 -15.05 0.39
N PRO A 32 23.83 -13.84 0.30
CA PRO A 32 23.36 -12.67 1.01
C PRO A 32 22.19 -12.01 0.29
N ALA A 33 21.18 -12.80 -0.08
CA ALA A 33 20.04 -12.37 -0.91
C ALA A 33 18.82 -11.89 -0.12
N GLY A 34 18.82 -12.04 1.21
CA GLY A 34 17.73 -11.67 2.07
C GLY A 34 17.62 -10.16 2.33
N LEU A 35 16.49 -9.75 2.85
CA LEU A 35 16.24 -8.40 3.40
C LEU A 35 16.74 -8.27 4.84
N ILE A 36 16.92 -9.41 5.53
CA ILE A 36 17.40 -9.51 6.91
C ILE A 36 18.72 -10.27 6.92
N ARG A 37 19.66 -9.84 7.72
CA ARG A 37 20.95 -10.53 7.88
C ARG A 37 20.80 -11.82 8.68
N ARG A 38 21.84 -12.65 8.67
CA ARG A 38 21.87 -13.95 9.41
C ARG A 38 21.64 -13.77 10.91
N ASP A 39 22.08 -12.66 11.49
CA ASP A 39 21.92 -12.33 12.91
C ASP A 39 20.53 -11.79 13.27
N GLY A 40 19.64 -11.65 12.27
CA GLY A 40 18.29 -11.12 12.44
C GLY A 40 18.18 -9.60 12.32
N SER A 41 19.28 -8.87 12.13
CA SER A 41 19.23 -7.43 11.91
C SER A 41 18.74 -7.08 10.52
N SER A 42 17.97 -5.99 10.40
CA SER A 42 17.47 -5.52 9.11
C SER A 42 18.59 -4.93 8.24
N LYS A 43 18.42 -5.06 6.93
CA LYS A 43 19.24 -4.30 5.97
C LYS A 43 18.56 -2.96 5.66
N PRO A 44 19.30 -1.94 5.22
CA PRO A 44 18.72 -0.66 4.82
C PRO A 44 17.59 -0.79 3.79
N ALA A 45 17.68 -1.76 2.89
CA ALA A 45 16.61 -2.03 1.92
C ALA A 45 15.29 -2.48 2.59
N TYR A 46 15.35 -3.29 3.64
CA TYR A 46 14.20 -3.68 4.43
C TYR A 46 13.56 -2.45 5.10
N ASP A 47 14.36 -1.64 5.77
CA ASP A 47 13.87 -0.48 6.50
C ASP A 47 13.19 0.53 5.56
N GLU A 48 13.78 0.77 4.38
CA GLU A 48 13.21 1.63 3.35
C GLU A 48 11.92 1.04 2.72
N LEU A 49 11.86 -0.27 2.50
CA LEU A 49 10.64 -0.94 2.04
C LEU A 49 9.53 -0.84 3.07
N MET A 50 9.84 -1.02 4.35
CA MET A 50 8.84 -0.90 5.42
C MET A 50 8.25 0.50 5.53
N LYS A 51 9.04 1.55 5.35
CA LYS A 51 8.54 2.93 5.30
C LYS A 51 7.50 3.12 4.20
N ARG A 52 7.70 2.48 3.04
CA ARG A 52 6.78 2.56 1.90
C ARG A 52 5.57 1.65 2.09
N VAL A 53 5.80 0.37 2.26
CA VAL A 53 4.75 -0.66 2.28
C VAL A 53 3.82 -0.51 3.48
N LYS A 54 4.34 -0.13 4.63
CA LYS A 54 3.55 0.08 5.87
C LYS A 54 3.33 1.56 6.22
N GLY A 55 3.87 2.47 5.43
CA GLY A 55 3.73 3.91 5.60
C GLY A 55 3.13 4.59 4.38
N GLU A 56 3.95 5.02 3.44
CA GLU A 56 3.53 5.85 2.30
C GLU A 56 2.49 5.19 1.40
N TRP A 57 2.57 3.86 1.21
CA TRP A 57 1.67 3.07 0.38
C TRP A 57 0.53 2.42 1.16
N TRP A 58 0.40 2.75 2.43
CA TRP A 58 -0.60 2.20 3.31
C TRP A 58 -1.60 3.28 3.71
N LEU A 59 -2.84 3.10 3.33
CA LEU A 59 -3.91 4.00 3.73
C LEU A 59 -4.54 3.49 5.03
N LEU A 60 -4.35 4.25 6.10
CA LEU A 60 -5.01 4.00 7.37
C LEU A 60 -6.47 4.51 7.33
N PRO A 61 -7.36 3.99 8.19
CA PRO A 61 -8.68 4.58 8.39
C PRO A 61 -8.55 6.06 8.72
N VAL A 62 -9.35 6.88 8.04
CA VAL A 62 -9.38 8.33 8.26
C VAL A 62 -10.80 8.79 8.58
N GLU A 63 -10.92 9.75 9.48
CA GLU A 63 -12.18 10.44 9.75
C GLU A 63 -12.20 11.75 8.97
N LEU A 64 -13.25 11.92 8.18
CA LEU A 64 -13.43 13.11 7.36
C LEU A 64 -14.80 13.74 7.69
N LYS A 65 -14.88 15.06 7.54
CA LYS A 65 -16.13 15.79 7.68
C LYS A 65 -16.63 16.23 6.31
N THR A 66 -17.92 16.08 6.10
CA THR A 66 -18.56 16.64 4.92
C THR A 66 -18.54 18.16 4.94
N ASP A 67 -18.48 18.74 3.77
CA ASP A 67 -18.63 20.19 3.57
C ASP A 67 -20.10 20.64 3.72
N GLY A 68 -20.37 21.93 3.43
CA GLY A 68 -21.72 22.49 3.49
C GLY A 68 -22.72 21.88 2.48
N ASN A 69 -22.23 21.14 1.48
CA ASN A 69 -23.03 20.43 0.49
C ASN A 69 -23.21 18.93 0.82
N GLY A 70 -22.67 18.48 1.94
CA GLY A 70 -22.68 17.06 2.31
C GLY A 70 -21.65 16.22 1.56
N GLU A 71 -20.64 16.85 0.95
CA GLU A 71 -19.60 16.18 0.18
C GLU A 71 -18.30 16.05 0.98
N VAL A 72 -17.58 14.98 0.73
CA VAL A 72 -16.24 14.74 1.25
C VAL A 72 -15.33 14.29 0.12
N LYS A 73 -14.07 14.72 0.16
CA LYS A 73 -13.06 14.33 -0.81
C LYS A 73 -11.88 13.69 -0.11
N PHE A 74 -11.38 12.60 -0.68
CA PHE A 74 -10.14 11.97 -0.23
C PHE A 74 -9.38 11.43 -1.44
N ALA A 75 -8.09 11.14 -1.26
CA ALA A 75 -7.26 10.47 -2.25
C ALA A 75 -6.77 9.14 -1.68
N GLY A 76 -6.77 8.11 -2.51
CA GLY A 76 -6.33 6.77 -2.13
C GLY A 76 -5.89 5.95 -3.33
N PHE A 77 -5.24 4.83 -3.04
CA PHE A 77 -4.84 3.86 -4.06
C PHE A 77 -6.05 3.07 -4.57
N PRO A 78 -5.98 2.48 -5.77
CA PRO A 78 -6.99 1.53 -6.23
C PRO A 78 -7.18 0.38 -5.24
N GLY A 79 -8.42 -0.01 -5.01
CA GLY A 79 -8.76 -1.07 -4.08
C GLY A 79 -10.19 -0.97 -3.56
N GLU A 80 -10.51 -1.85 -2.62
CA GLU A 80 -11.80 -1.84 -1.94
C GLU A 80 -11.75 -0.97 -0.69
N TYR A 81 -12.81 -0.21 -0.48
CA TYR A 81 -12.97 0.70 0.65
C TYR A 81 -14.29 0.47 1.36
N GLU A 82 -14.31 0.70 2.65
CA GLU A 82 -15.53 0.77 3.44
C GLU A 82 -15.73 2.21 3.93
N LEU A 83 -16.91 2.74 3.66
CA LEU A 83 -17.38 4.03 4.19
C LEU A 83 -18.37 3.76 5.31
N SER A 84 -18.19 4.41 6.44
CA SER A 84 -19.14 4.37 7.56
C SER A 84 -19.60 5.78 7.90
N VAL A 85 -20.92 5.97 7.95
CA VAL A 85 -21.57 7.22 8.31
C VAL A 85 -22.76 6.93 9.21
N ASP A 86 -22.81 7.48 10.41
CA ASP A 86 -23.89 7.34 11.37
C ASP A 86 -24.34 5.89 11.65
N GLY A 87 -23.38 4.94 11.57
CA GLY A 87 -23.62 3.53 11.75
C GLY A 87 -23.97 2.74 10.48
N ASP A 88 -24.29 3.41 9.40
CA ASP A 88 -24.46 2.80 8.08
C ASP A 88 -23.09 2.56 7.44
N ARG A 89 -22.94 1.41 6.78
CA ARG A 89 -21.71 1.00 6.10
C ARG A 89 -21.96 0.71 4.64
N LYS A 90 -21.05 1.17 3.80
CA LYS A 90 -21.08 0.90 2.37
C LYS A 90 -19.69 0.61 1.86
N THR A 91 -19.56 -0.45 1.08
CA THR A 91 -18.33 -0.79 0.39
C THR A 91 -18.36 -0.27 -1.05
N PHE A 92 -17.21 0.15 -1.54
CA PHE A 92 -17.03 0.60 -2.91
C PHE A 92 -15.61 0.31 -3.39
N THR A 93 -15.43 0.29 -4.69
CA THR A 93 -14.14 0.04 -5.32
C THR A 93 -13.63 1.29 -6.02
N VAL A 94 -12.38 1.63 -5.75
CA VAL A 94 -11.62 2.62 -6.52
C VAL A 94 -10.79 1.86 -7.53
N ASP A 95 -10.99 2.11 -8.82
CA ASP A 95 -10.18 1.51 -9.87
C ASP A 95 -9.07 2.45 -10.35
N LYS A 96 -8.14 1.92 -11.15
CA LYS A 96 -7.00 2.68 -11.68
C LYS A 96 -7.38 3.79 -12.69
N LYS A 97 -8.63 3.83 -13.12
CA LYS A 97 -9.14 4.75 -14.15
C LYS A 97 -10.14 5.77 -13.62
N SER A 98 -10.61 5.59 -12.38
CA SER A 98 -11.65 6.44 -11.79
C SER A 98 -11.05 7.65 -11.12
N ASP A 99 -11.34 8.83 -11.63
CA ASP A 99 -10.96 10.09 -10.98
C ASP A 99 -11.99 10.52 -9.91
N THR A 100 -13.25 10.11 -10.08
CA THR A 100 -14.35 10.48 -9.16
C THR A 100 -15.33 9.33 -9.02
N ILE A 101 -15.72 9.05 -7.79
CA ILE A 101 -16.75 8.08 -7.44
C ILE A 101 -17.82 8.79 -6.61
N GLU A 102 -19.07 8.69 -7.02
CA GLU A 102 -20.21 9.17 -6.22
C GLU A 102 -20.84 8.00 -5.48
N ILE A 103 -21.02 8.16 -4.18
CA ILE A 103 -21.64 7.17 -3.30
C ILE A 103 -22.83 7.83 -2.62
N HIS A 104 -24.00 7.28 -2.85
CA HIS A 104 -25.22 7.70 -2.17
C HIS A 104 -25.52 6.74 -1.02
N LEU A 105 -25.68 7.31 0.15
CA LEU A 105 -26.03 6.60 1.38
C LEU A 105 -27.55 6.51 1.57
#